data_077359219306a2461e119a936546a0e9
#
_entry.id   077359219306a2461e119a936546a0e9
#
_cell.length_a   1.000
_cell.length_b   1.000
_cell.length_c   1.000
_cell.angle_alpha   90.00
_cell.angle_beta   90.00
_cell.angle_gamma   90.00
#
_symmetry.space_group_name_H-M   'P 1'
#
loop_
_entity.id
_entity.type
_entity.pdbx_description
1 polymer ?
#
loop_
_entity_poly.entity_id
_entity_poly.type
_entity_poly.pdbx_seq_one_letter_code
_entity_poly.pdbx_strand_id
1 'polypeptide(L)'
;MIIDTIKIENAVKEIFENVGTHLDEKVYCRLKAEKGANERESFALKVLTENAEIARDTISPVCQDTGLAVVFLEIGQDVVLSGKYVEDAVNDGVRQAYKNFRKSSVHPLYRTNSGDNTPAIIHTRIVKGDMVKVSCMMKGFGSENMSRLFMLTPADGVEGVVEKVVETMKDAGSCPCPPVILGVGIGGTMEKAALMSKHALLGDIDKE
;
A
#
# COMPACT_ATOMS: atom_id res chain seq x y z
N MET A 1 1.25 -3.84 28.59
CA MET A 1 2.18 -2.69 28.35
C MET A 1 1.37 -1.42 28.10
N ILE A 2 1.84 -0.24 28.56
CA ILE A 2 1.20 1.06 28.20
C ILE A 2 1.99 1.66 27.06
N ILE A 3 1.28 2.03 25.97
CA ILE A 3 1.87 2.65 24.78
C ILE A 3 1.18 4.00 24.56
N ASP A 4 1.97 5.07 24.57
CA ASP A 4 1.47 6.40 24.18
C ASP A 4 1.26 6.46 22.66
N THR A 5 0.09 6.92 22.26
CA THR A 5 -0.31 7.03 20.85
C THR A 5 0.56 7.99 20.04
N ILE A 6 1.32 8.88 20.69
CA ILE A 6 2.33 9.72 20.03
C ILE A 6 3.42 8.85 19.35
N LYS A 7 3.71 7.65 19.88
CA LYS A 7 4.65 6.72 19.23
C LYS A 7 4.09 6.16 17.94
N ILE A 8 2.77 5.92 17.89
CA ILE A 8 2.07 5.48 16.68
C ILE A 8 2.07 6.61 15.65
N GLU A 9 1.77 7.84 16.07
CA GLU A 9 1.83 9.03 15.21
C GLU A 9 3.21 9.18 14.56
N ASN A 10 4.28 9.13 15.36
CA ASN A 10 5.65 9.25 14.86
C ASN A 10 6.03 8.11 13.93
N ALA A 11 5.66 6.87 14.27
CA ALA A 11 5.93 5.71 13.42
C ALA A 11 5.21 5.83 12.06
N VAL A 12 3.94 6.22 12.05
CA VAL A 12 3.17 6.46 10.82
C VAL A 12 3.84 7.52 9.96
N LYS A 13 4.23 8.65 10.57
CA LYS A 13 4.95 9.73 9.87
C LYS A 13 6.23 9.22 9.23
N GLU A 14 7.10 8.59 10.01
CA GLU A 14 8.41 8.09 9.53
C GLU A 14 8.26 7.06 8.42
N ILE A 15 7.30 6.12 8.53
CA ILE A 15 7.07 5.12 7.51
C ILE A 15 6.62 5.80 6.20
N PHE A 16 5.66 6.73 6.23
CA PHE A 16 5.18 7.39 5.01
C PHE A 16 6.24 8.30 4.39
N GLU A 17 7.04 9.00 5.16
CA GLU A 17 8.18 9.77 4.65
C GLU A 17 9.19 8.86 3.95
N ASN A 18 9.46 7.68 4.50
CA ASN A 18 10.38 6.71 3.91
C ASN A 18 9.80 6.08 2.63
N VAL A 19 8.62 5.46 2.70
CA VAL A 19 8.05 4.76 1.52
C VAL A 19 7.67 5.70 0.39
N GLY A 20 7.47 6.98 0.67
CA GLY A 20 7.20 7.99 -0.35
C GLY A 20 8.43 8.38 -1.18
N THR A 21 9.64 8.17 -0.64
CA THR A 21 10.91 8.59 -1.25
C THR A 21 11.86 7.44 -1.55
N HIS A 22 11.60 6.26 -0.98
CA HIS A 22 12.42 5.06 -1.15
C HIS A 22 11.58 3.90 -1.66
N LEU A 23 11.99 3.33 -2.77
CA LEU A 23 11.44 2.07 -3.23
C LEU A 23 11.96 0.94 -2.32
N ASP A 24 11.13 -0.07 -2.05
CA ASP A 24 11.56 -1.26 -1.32
C ASP A 24 12.80 -1.89 -1.98
N GLU A 25 13.81 -2.22 -1.19
CA GLU A 25 15.11 -2.68 -1.70
C GLU A 25 14.99 -3.95 -2.54
N LYS A 26 14.12 -4.88 -2.18
CA LYS A 26 13.90 -6.10 -2.95
C LYS A 26 13.25 -5.82 -4.29
N VAL A 27 12.25 -4.91 -4.28
CA VAL A 27 11.61 -4.46 -5.52
C VAL A 27 12.63 -3.76 -6.42
N TYR A 28 13.44 -2.86 -5.86
CA TYR A 28 14.49 -2.17 -6.59
C TYR A 28 15.52 -3.16 -7.19
N CYS A 29 16.01 -4.10 -6.39
CA CYS A 29 16.97 -5.11 -6.87
C CYS A 29 16.37 -5.98 -7.98
N ARG A 30 15.10 -6.37 -7.88
CA ARG A 30 14.42 -7.10 -8.96
C ARG A 30 14.30 -6.27 -10.23
N LEU A 31 13.85 -5.01 -10.13
CA LEU A 31 13.78 -4.13 -11.30
C LEU A 31 15.13 -3.96 -12.00
N LYS A 32 16.19 -3.82 -11.20
CA LYS A 32 17.57 -3.65 -11.70
C LYS A 32 18.14 -4.92 -12.34
N ALA A 33 17.73 -6.09 -11.87
CA ALA A 33 18.17 -7.38 -12.38
C ALA A 33 17.40 -7.83 -13.64
N GLU A 34 16.18 -7.31 -13.85
CA GLU A 34 15.34 -7.68 -14.98
C GLU A 34 15.90 -7.16 -16.29
N LYS A 35 15.72 -8.02 -17.32
CA LYS A 35 16.03 -7.67 -18.71
C LYS A 35 14.71 -7.56 -19.46
N GLY A 36 14.47 -6.42 -20.08
CA GLY A 36 13.29 -6.26 -20.92
C GLY A 36 13.31 -7.24 -22.10
N ALA A 37 12.15 -7.76 -22.48
CA ALA A 37 12.01 -8.64 -23.63
C ALA A 37 12.28 -7.92 -24.98
N ASN A 38 12.29 -6.59 -24.97
CA ASN A 38 12.58 -5.73 -26.10
C ASN A 38 13.19 -4.40 -25.64
N GLU A 39 13.64 -3.58 -26.59
CA GLU A 39 14.28 -2.29 -26.30
C GLU A 39 13.39 -1.32 -25.51
N ARG A 40 12.08 -1.32 -25.73
CA ARG A 40 11.15 -0.44 -25.02
C ARG A 40 11.02 -0.82 -23.55
N GLU A 41 10.92 -2.11 -23.28
CA GLU A 41 10.87 -2.63 -21.90
C GLU A 41 12.20 -2.39 -21.19
N SER A 42 13.33 -2.63 -21.85
CA SER A 42 14.65 -2.36 -21.30
C SER A 42 14.83 -0.87 -20.97
N PHE A 43 14.34 0.02 -21.83
CA PHE A 43 14.34 1.46 -21.58
C PHE A 43 13.43 1.83 -20.39
N ALA A 44 12.23 1.26 -20.33
CA ALA A 44 11.32 1.50 -19.20
C ALA A 44 11.90 1.06 -17.86
N LEU A 45 12.48 -0.13 -17.79
CA LEU A 45 13.15 -0.62 -16.57
C LEU A 45 14.30 0.28 -16.14
N LYS A 46 15.10 0.76 -17.10
CA LYS A 46 16.17 1.73 -16.84
C LYS A 46 15.61 3.03 -16.25
N VAL A 47 14.56 3.59 -16.83
CA VAL A 47 13.93 4.83 -16.34
C VAL A 47 13.38 4.63 -14.93
N LEU A 48 12.76 3.48 -14.63
CA LEU A 48 12.21 3.18 -13.31
C LEU A 48 13.31 3.08 -12.25
N THR A 49 14.44 2.44 -12.56
CA THR A 49 15.57 2.32 -11.64
C THR A 49 16.27 3.66 -11.41
N GLU A 50 16.51 4.44 -12.47
CA GLU A 50 17.06 5.80 -12.36
C GLU A 50 16.13 6.72 -11.54
N ASN A 51 14.82 6.64 -11.76
CA ASN A 51 13.83 7.39 -10.97
C ASN A 51 13.90 7.04 -9.48
N ALA A 52 14.00 5.76 -9.13
CA ALA A 52 14.11 5.33 -7.74
C ALA A 52 15.41 5.84 -7.09
N GLU A 53 16.53 5.82 -7.82
CA GLU A 53 17.82 6.36 -7.35
C GLU A 53 17.72 7.88 -7.12
N ILE A 54 17.19 8.64 -8.07
CA ILE A 54 16.99 10.09 -7.95
C ILE A 54 16.08 10.43 -6.78
N ALA A 55 14.95 9.72 -6.64
CA ALA A 55 13.99 9.95 -5.56
C ALA A 55 14.65 9.79 -4.19
N ARG A 56 15.42 8.72 -4.00
CA ARG A 56 16.17 8.45 -2.78
C ARG A 56 17.23 9.53 -2.51
N ASP A 57 18.04 9.85 -3.50
CA ASP A 57 19.20 10.75 -3.34
C ASP A 57 18.78 12.22 -3.14
N THR A 58 17.61 12.60 -3.67
CA THR A 58 17.06 13.95 -3.54
C THR A 58 15.93 14.08 -2.52
N ILE A 59 15.55 12.97 -1.86
CA ILE A 59 14.42 12.91 -0.91
C ILE A 59 13.14 13.45 -1.58
N SER A 60 12.92 13.06 -2.83
CA SER A 60 11.77 13.46 -3.65
C SER A 60 10.78 12.29 -3.77
N PRO A 61 9.49 12.55 -4.02
CA PRO A 61 8.53 11.49 -4.23
C PRO A 61 8.91 10.56 -5.38
N VAL A 62 8.82 9.25 -5.15
CA VAL A 62 9.06 8.23 -6.20
C VAL A 62 8.05 8.35 -7.34
N CYS A 63 6.83 8.78 -7.03
CA CYS A 63 5.73 8.91 -8.00
C CYS A 63 4.91 10.18 -7.75
N GLN A 64 4.34 10.75 -8.81
CA GLN A 64 3.40 11.85 -8.71
C GLN A 64 2.05 11.43 -8.09
N ASP A 65 1.67 10.15 -8.18
CA ASP A 65 0.52 9.60 -7.48
C ASP A 65 0.97 9.08 -6.11
N THR A 66 0.91 9.93 -5.10
CA THR A 66 1.22 9.59 -3.71
C THR A 66 0.10 8.82 -3.02
N GLY A 67 -1.04 8.66 -3.69
CA GLY A 67 -2.14 7.78 -3.30
C GLY A 67 -2.81 8.12 -1.97
N LEU A 68 -3.68 7.20 -1.55
CA LEU A 68 -4.27 7.18 -0.22
C LEU A 68 -3.31 6.56 0.80
N ALA A 69 -3.34 7.09 2.01
CA ALA A 69 -2.69 6.47 3.15
C ALA A 69 -3.51 5.28 3.64
N VAL A 70 -2.96 4.07 3.58
CA VAL A 70 -3.57 2.87 4.16
C VAL A 70 -2.70 2.39 5.31
N VAL A 71 -3.29 2.20 6.48
CA VAL A 71 -2.60 1.84 7.71
C VAL A 71 -3.24 0.59 8.31
N PHE A 72 -2.43 -0.39 8.63
CA PHE A 72 -2.81 -1.58 9.39
C PHE A 72 -2.20 -1.49 10.79
N LEU A 73 -3.05 -1.57 11.80
CA LEU A 73 -2.67 -1.60 13.21
C LEU A 73 -2.96 -2.99 13.78
N GLU A 74 -1.94 -3.70 14.17
CA GLU A 74 -2.07 -4.92 14.98
C GLU A 74 -1.74 -4.56 16.43
N ILE A 75 -2.77 -4.55 17.28
CA ILE A 75 -2.67 -4.13 18.68
C ILE A 75 -2.72 -5.36 19.56
N GLY A 76 -1.67 -5.57 20.35
CA GLY A 76 -1.62 -6.67 21.32
C GLY A 76 -2.74 -6.55 22.36
N GLN A 77 -3.37 -7.67 22.71
CA GLN A 77 -4.48 -7.72 23.67
C GLN A 77 -4.11 -7.13 25.05
N ASP A 78 -2.83 -7.22 25.43
CA ASP A 78 -2.32 -6.73 26.71
C ASP A 78 -1.79 -5.29 26.65
N VAL A 79 -2.07 -4.59 25.52
CA VAL A 79 -1.72 -3.18 25.34
C VAL A 79 -2.82 -2.27 25.86
N VAL A 80 -2.41 -1.27 26.62
CA VAL A 80 -3.24 -0.12 26.99
C VAL A 80 -2.74 1.08 26.20
N LEU A 81 -3.55 1.60 25.32
CA LEU A 81 -3.24 2.84 24.59
C LEU A 81 -3.53 4.05 25.49
N SER A 82 -2.58 4.97 25.57
CA SER A 82 -2.70 6.24 26.32
C SER A 82 -2.44 7.41 25.39
N GLY A 83 -2.89 8.60 25.80
CA GLY A 83 -2.78 9.81 25.01
C GLY A 83 -4.05 10.10 24.21
N LYS A 84 -3.90 10.55 22.95
CA LYS A 84 -5.04 10.88 22.08
C LYS A 84 -5.69 9.60 21.50
N TYR A 85 -6.87 9.75 20.92
CA TYR A 85 -7.53 8.67 20.19
C TYR A 85 -6.61 8.14 19.06
N VAL A 86 -6.52 6.82 18.92
CA VAL A 86 -5.50 6.19 18.06
C VAL A 86 -5.66 6.55 16.59
N GLU A 87 -6.89 6.69 16.10
CA GLU A 87 -7.10 7.09 14.70
C GLU A 87 -6.72 8.56 14.46
N ASP A 88 -6.89 9.43 15.47
CA ASP A 88 -6.40 10.81 15.41
C ASP A 88 -4.87 10.83 15.35
N ALA A 89 -4.20 10.00 16.15
CA ALA A 89 -2.74 9.86 16.11
C ALA A 89 -2.25 9.41 14.73
N VAL A 90 -2.91 8.40 14.13
CA VAL A 90 -2.60 7.95 12.77
C VAL A 90 -2.78 9.09 11.76
N ASN A 91 -3.92 9.79 11.80
CA ASN A 91 -4.19 10.89 10.88
C ASN A 91 -3.22 12.06 11.06
N ASP A 92 -2.81 12.36 12.29
CA ASP A 92 -1.78 13.38 12.56
C ASP A 92 -0.43 12.98 11.97
N GLY A 93 -0.03 11.71 12.08
CA GLY A 93 1.16 11.17 11.42
C GLY A 93 1.11 11.30 9.90
N VAL A 94 -0.02 10.93 9.29
CA VAL A 94 -0.25 11.10 7.85
C VAL A 94 -0.17 12.57 7.45
N ARG A 95 -0.85 13.46 8.15
CA ARG A 95 -0.85 14.91 7.89
C ARG A 95 0.57 15.47 7.90
N GLN A 96 1.38 15.04 8.85
CA GLN A 96 2.78 15.48 8.96
C GLN A 96 3.64 14.93 7.82
N ALA A 97 3.53 13.65 7.49
CA ALA A 97 4.30 13.03 6.42
C ALA A 97 3.98 13.64 5.05
N TYR A 98 2.69 13.89 4.79
CA TYR A 98 2.26 14.41 3.50
C TYR A 98 2.46 15.92 3.30
N LYS A 99 3.13 16.64 4.22
CA LYS A 99 3.41 18.08 4.04
C LYS A 99 4.08 18.39 2.70
N ASN A 100 5.08 17.58 2.34
CA ASN A 100 5.89 17.75 1.14
C ASN A 100 5.43 16.87 -0.03
N PHE A 101 4.39 16.05 0.14
CA PHE A 101 3.83 15.21 -0.90
C PHE A 101 2.56 15.83 -1.47
N ARG A 102 2.22 15.42 -2.68
CA ARG A 102 0.91 15.72 -3.27
C ARG A 102 -0.20 15.11 -2.40
N LYS A 103 -1.29 15.86 -2.20
CA LYS A 103 -2.47 15.37 -1.49
C LYS A 103 -3.43 14.77 -2.48
N SER A 104 -3.64 13.47 -2.39
CA SER A 104 -4.45 12.68 -3.33
C SER A 104 -5.85 12.39 -2.79
N SER A 105 -6.08 12.55 -1.45
CA SER A 105 -7.38 12.28 -0.84
C SER A 105 -8.43 13.30 -1.29
N VAL A 106 -9.49 12.82 -1.92
CA VAL A 106 -10.61 13.63 -2.40
C VAL A 106 -11.94 13.03 -2.01
N HIS A 107 -12.92 13.87 -1.73
CA HIS A 107 -14.28 13.42 -1.47
C HIS A 107 -14.84 12.72 -2.72
N PRO A 108 -15.37 11.48 -2.61
CA PRO A 108 -15.71 10.67 -3.78
C PRO A 108 -16.80 11.29 -4.68
N LEU A 109 -17.75 11.99 -4.10
CA LEU A 109 -18.85 12.62 -4.84
C LEU A 109 -18.55 14.06 -5.25
N TYR A 110 -18.10 14.89 -4.30
CA TYR A 110 -17.89 16.32 -4.54
C TYR A 110 -16.52 16.68 -5.10
N ARG A 111 -15.60 15.72 -5.13
CA ARG A 111 -14.25 15.87 -5.68
C ARG A 111 -13.41 16.97 -5.00
N THR A 112 -13.80 17.38 -3.81
CA THR A 112 -13.03 18.32 -2.97
C THR A 112 -11.86 17.60 -2.33
N ASN A 113 -10.65 18.16 -2.44
CA ASN A 113 -9.45 17.61 -1.82
C ASN A 113 -9.44 17.93 -0.31
N SER A 114 -8.99 16.98 0.50
CA SER A 114 -8.89 17.19 1.96
C SER A 114 -7.82 18.22 2.34
N GLY A 115 -6.82 18.44 1.49
CA GLY A 115 -5.73 19.38 1.70
C GLY A 115 -4.57 18.85 2.55
N ASP A 116 -4.75 17.72 3.25
CA ASP A 116 -3.76 17.12 4.15
C ASP A 116 -3.60 15.59 3.99
N ASN A 117 -4.27 15.02 3.01
CA ASN A 117 -4.33 13.58 2.69
C ASN A 117 -4.99 12.70 3.76
N THR A 118 -5.79 13.28 4.64
CA THR A 118 -6.63 12.56 5.61
C THR A 118 -8.10 12.53 5.16
N PRO A 119 -8.94 11.63 5.72
CA PRO A 119 -8.56 10.57 6.64
C PRO A 119 -7.80 9.42 5.96
N ALA A 120 -6.92 8.76 6.71
CA ALA A 120 -6.32 7.50 6.30
C ALA A 120 -7.37 6.37 6.29
N ILE A 121 -7.13 5.35 5.47
CA ILE A 121 -7.86 4.08 5.54
C ILE A 121 -7.19 3.23 6.63
N ILE A 122 -7.85 3.09 7.79
CA ILE A 122 -7.27 2.41 8.95
C ILE A 122 -7.95 1.06 9.17
N HIS A 123 -7.14 0.01 9.24
CA HIS A 123 -7.58 -1.34 9.58
C HIS A 123 -6.96 -1.76 10.90
N THR A 124 -7.77 -1.94 11.94
CA THR A 124 -7.32 -2.34 13.27
C THR A 124 -7.64 -3.80 13.54
N ARG A 125 -6.67 -4.54 14.07
CA ARG A 125 -6.83 -5.92 14.50
C ARG A 125 -6.23 -6.12 15.88
N ILE A 126 -6.97 -6.79 16.77
CA ILE A 126 -6.43 -7.25 18.05
C ILE A 126 -5.71 -8.58 17.85
N VAL A 127 -4.49 -8.67 18.35
CA VAL A 127 -3.63 -9.85 18.27
C VAL A 127 -3.16 -10.28 19.67
N LYS A 128 -2.57 -11.46 19.80
CA LYS A 128 -1.99 -11.91 21.07
C LYS A 128 -0.71 -11.11 21.39
N GLY A 129 -0.50 -10.81 22.67
CA GLY A 129 0.72 -10.17 23.16
C GLY A 129 0.54 -8.71 23.57
N ASP A 130 1.65 -8.03 23.75
CA ASP A 130 1.73 -6.70 24.35
C ASP A 130 2.44 -5.65 23.46
N MET A 131 2.52 -5.92 22.17
CA MET A 131 3.14 -5.03 21.18
C MET A 131 2.12 -4.40 20.26
N VAL A 132 2.47 -3.27 19.66
CA VAL A 132 1.72 -2.67 18.54
C VAL A 132 2.61 -2.75 17.30
N LYS A 133 2.06 -3.33 16.22
CA LYS A 133 2.68 -3.31 14.90
C LYS A 133 1.92 -2.34 14.01
N VAL A 134 2.66 -1.43 13.38
CA VAL A 134 2.15 -0.46 12.41
C VAL A 134 2.70 -0.84 11.04
N SER A 135 1.81 -1.01 10.06
CA SER A 135 2.20 -1.21 8.67
C SER A 135 1.46 -0.20 7.80
N CYS A 136 2.18 0.46 6.90
CA CYS A 136 1.63 1.51 6.06
C CYS A 136 1.89 1.22 4.59
N MET A 137 0.97 1.65 3.73
CA MET A 137 1.19 1.69 2.29
C MET A 137 0.61 2.95 1.67
N MET A 138 1.30 3.49 0.70
CA MET A 138 0.78 4.50 -0.23
C MET A 138 0.07 3.79 -1.37
N LYS A 139 -1.26 3.92 -1.45
CA LYS A 139 -2.05 3.22 -2.46
C LYS A 139 -2.52 4.15 -3.56
N GLY A 140 -1.82 4.12 -4.69
CA GLY A 140 -2.14 4.92 -5.85
C GLY A 140 -3.51 4.59 -6.46
N PHE A 141 -4.19 5.58 -7.00
CA PHE A 141 -5.54 5.42 -7.56
C PHE A 141 -5.55 4.63 -8.87
N GLY A 142 -4.52 4.76 -9.69
CA GLY A 142 -4.42 4.00 -10.92
C GLY A 142 -4.49 2.50 -10.67
N SER A 143 -3.76 2.02 -9.69
CA SER A 143 -3.77 0.61 -9.28
C SER A 143 -4.98 0.22 -8.44
N GLU A 144 -5.49 1.11 -7.57
CA GLU A 144 -6.68 0.83 -6.76
C GLU A 144 -7.92 0.62 -7.63
N ASN A 145 -8.10 1.45 -8.64
CA ASN A 145 -9.25 1.37 -9.54
C ASN A 145 -9.27 0.11 -10.41
N MET A 146 -8.13 -0.57 -10.52
CA MET A 146 -8.02 -1.83 -11.26
C MET A 146 -8.23 -3.07 -10.39
N SER A 147 -8.47 -2.90 -9.09
CA SER A 147 -8.83 -4.01 -8.21
C SER A 147 -10.18 -4.60 -8.61
N ARG A 148 -10.31 -5.92 -8.52
CA ARG A 148 -11.53 -6.67 -8.84
C ARG A 148 -11.88 -7.63 -7.73
N LEU A 149 -13.16 -7.94 -7.62
CA LEU A 149 -13.68 -8.95 -6.71
C LEU A 149 -14.62 -9.87 -7.50
N PHE A 150 -14.41 -11.18 -7.36
CA PHE A 150 -15.19 -12.18 -8.06
C PHE A 150 -15.82 -13.13 -7.04
N MET A 151 -17.05 -13.53 -7.30
CA MET A 151 -17.75 -14.60 -6.58
C MET A 151 -17.65 -15.86 -7.40
N LEU A 152 -16.73 -16.74 -7.02
CA LEU A 152 -16.50 -18.03 -7.67
C LEU A 152 -17.29 -19.14 -6.96
N THR A 153 -17.63 -20.18 -7.70
CA THR A 153 -18.23 -21.41 -7.16
C THR A 153 -17.13 -22.43 -6.82
N PRO A 154 -17.39 -23.42 -5.95
CA PRO A 154 -16.45 -24.49 -5.69
C PRO A 154 -16.01 -25.27 -6.95
N ALA A 155 -16.87 -25.32 -7.97
CA ALA A 155 -16.58 -25.98 -9.23
C ALA A 155 -15.51 -25.25 -10.08
N ASP A 156 -15.32 -23.95 -9.89
CA ASP A 156 -14.31 -23.18 -10.61
C ASP A 156 -12.88 -23.54 -10.17
N GLY A 157 -12.72 -24.01 -8.94
CA GLY A 157 -11.45 -24.51 -8.40
C GLY A 157 -10.30 -23.50 -8.48
N VAL A 158 -9.09 -24.02 -8.46
CA VAL A 158 -7.85 -23.23 -8.59
C VAL A 158 -7.73 -22.59 -9.97
N GLU A 159 -8.17 -23.30 -10.99
CA GLU A 159 -8.10 -22.86 -12.39
C GLU A 159 -8.94 -21.59 -12.60
N GLY A 160 -10.16 -21.53 -12.04
CA GLY A 160 -11.00 -20.36 -12.09
C GLY A 160 -10.38 -19.14 -11.36
N VAL A 161 -9.69 -19.38 -10.25
CA VAL A 161 -8.95 -18.30 -9.56
C VAL A 161 -7.84 -17.74 -10.47
N VAL A 162 -7.02 -18.60 -11.06
CA VAL A 162 -5.93 -18.20 -11.96
C VAL A 162 -6.48 -17.44 -13.16
N GLU A 163 -7.59 -17.93 -13.76
CA GLU A 163 -8.24 -17.25 -14.87
C GLU A 163 -8.63 -15.81 -14.50
N LYS A 164 -9.27 -15.61 -13.34
CA LYS A 164 -9.69 -14.27 -12.89
C LYS A 164 -8.53 -13.35 -12.54
N VAL A 165 -7.42 -13.86 -12.05
CA VAL A 165 -6.18 -13.10 -11.86
C VAL A 165 -5.63 -12.62 -13.21
N VAL A 166 -5.54 -13.52 -14.19
CA VAL A 166 -5.06 -13.18 -15.54
C VAL A 166 -6.00 -12.19 -16.25
N GLU A 167 -7.31 -12.40 -16.14
CA GLU A 167 -8.33 -11.48 -16.66
C GLU A 167 -8.15 -10.08 -16.06
N THR A 168 -8.03 -9.97 -14.74
CA THR A 168 -7.81 -8.70 -14.04
C THR A 168 -6.57 -7.98 -14.57
N MET A 169 -5.47 -8.70 -14.78
CA MET A 169 -4.23 -8.12 -15.29
C MET A 169 -4.38 -7.63 -16.74
N LYS A 170 -5.05 -8.40 -17.59
CA LYS A 170 -5.30 -7.98 -18.98
C LYS A 170 -6.17 -6.74 -19.06
N ASP A 171 -7.23 -6.68 -18.24
CA ASP A 171 -8.15 -5.52 -18.19
C ASP A 171 -7.47 -4.28 -17.59
N ALA A 172 -6.58 -4.47 -16.62
CA ALA A 172 -5.86 -3.36 -16.01
C ALA A 172 -4.91 -2.65 -16.99
N GLY A 173 -4.28 -3.41 -17.87
CA GLY A 173 -3.34 -2.87 -18.87
C GLY A 173 -2.26 -1.98 -18.25
N SER A 174 -2.13 -0.77 -18.74
CA SER A 174 -1.13 0.21 -18.27
C SER A 174 -1.59 1.06 -17.07
N CYS A 175 -2.86 0.96 -16.65
CA CYS A 175 -3.41 1.82 -15.59
C CYS A 175 -2.69 1.71 -14.24
N PRO A 176 -2.24 0.53 -13.78
CA PRO A 176 -1.51 0.39 -12.53
C PRO A 176 0.00 0.72 -12.64
N CYS A 177 0.47 1.24 -13.75
CA CYS A 177 1.88 1.54 -14.02
C CYS A 177 2.77 0.29 -13.86
N PRO A 178 2.76 -0.65 -14.81
CA PRO A 178 3.61 -1.86 -14.79
C PRO A 178 5.10 -1.54 -14.63
N PRO A 179 5.89 -2.43 -14.01
CA PRO A 179 5.52 -3.75 -13.47
C PRO A 179 4.70 -3.64 -12.19
N VAL A 180 3.80 -4.60 -11.97
CA VAL A 180 2.86 -4.56 -10.83
C VAL A 180 3.07 -5.72 -9.87
N ILE A 181 2.71 -5.49 -8.60
CA ILE A 181 2.61 -6.52 -7.55
C ILE A 181 1.13 -6.77 -7.30
N LEU A 182 0.73 -8.04 -7.33
CA LEU A 182 -0.65 -8.46 -7.10
C LEU A 182 -0.83 -8.96 -5.68
N GLY A 183 -1.81 -8.42 -4.99
CA GLY A 183 -2.34 -8.99 -3.76
C GLY A 183 -3.58 -9.83 -4.08
N VAL A 184 -3.56 -11.10 -3.73
CA VAL A 184 -4.69 -12.01 -3.95
C VAL A 184 -5.24 -12.47 -2.62
N GLY A 185 -6.55 -12.33 -2.41
CA GLY A 185 -7.26 -12.80 -1.25
C GLY A 185 -8.32 -13.82 -1.67
N ILE A 186 -8.31 -15.01 -1.06
CA ILE A 186 -9.20 -16.10 -1.40
C ILE A 186 -9.95 -16.56 -0.16
N GLY A 187 -11.27 -16.70 -0.29
CA GLY A 187 -12.12 -17.27 0.74
C GLY A 187 -12.58 -16.28 1.81
N GLY A 188 -13.34 -16.81 2.78
CA GLY A 188 -14.08 -16.04 3.74
C GLY A 188 -15.32 -15.38 3.12
N THR A 189 -15.59 -14.15 3.53
CA THR A 189 -16.63 -13.28 2.98
C THR A 189 -16.03 -12.29 1.98
N MET A 190 -16.88 -11.60 1.24
CA MET A 190 -16.48 -10.62 0.22
C MET A 190 -15.49 -9.56 0.77
N GLU A 191 -15.84 -8.95 1.89
CA GLU A 191 -15.01 -7.94 2.54
C GLU A 191 -13.73 -8.54 3.12
N LYS A 192 -13.77 -9.80 3.59
CA LYS A 192 -12.58 -10.50 4.09
C LYS A 192 -11.58 -10.77 2.97
N ALA A 193 -12.05 -11.26 1.82
CA ALA A 193 -11.21 -11.49 0.66
C ALA A 193 -10.55 -10.19 0.18
N ALA A 194 -11.34 -9.11 0.07
CA ALA A 194 -10.82 -7.78 -0.29
C ALA A 194 -9.77 -7.26 0.70
N LEU A 195 -10.01 -7.41 2.01
CA LEU A 195 -9.03 -7.01 3.03
C LEU A 195 -7.75 -7.86 2.97
N MET A 196 -7.88 -9.17 2.76
CA MET A 196 -6.73 -10.07 2.63
C MET A 196 -5.89 -9.73 1.41
N SER A 197 -6.50 -9.44 0.27
CA SER A 197 -5.77 -9.03 -0.94
C SER A 197 -4.99 -7.73 -0.72
N LYS A 198 -5.60 -6.76 -0.04
CA LYS A 198 -4.92 -5.51 0.32
C LYS A 198 -3.76 -5.75 1.28
N HIS A 199 -3.96 -6.56 2.32
CA HIS A 199 -2.92 -6.89 3.29
C HIS A 199 -1.76 -7.68 2.66
N ALA A 200 -2.03 -8.53 1.67
CA ALA A 200 -1.01 -9.31 0.96
C ALA A 200 0.04 -8.42 0.27
N LEU A 201 -0.32 -7.20 -0.12
CA LEU A 201 0.62 -6.23 -0.72
C LEU A 201 1.70 -5.74 0.26
N LEU A 202 1.53 -5.97 1.57
CA LEU A 202 2.54 -5.68 2.60
C LEU A 202 3.51 -6.85 2.82
N GLY A 203 3.29 -7.95 2.12
CA GLY A 203 4.12 -9.15 2.21
C GLY A 203 5.49 -8.95 1.56
N ASP A 204 6.42 -9.80 1.97
CA ASP A 204 7.71 -9.93 1.35
C ASP A 204 7.56 -10.61 -0.02
N ILE A 205 8.00 -9.97 -1.11
CA ILE A 205 7.88 -10.48 -2.48
C ILE A 205 8.70 -11.75 -2.74
N ASP A 206 9.65 -12.08 -1.87
CA ASP A 206 10.50 -13.27 -1.98
C ASP A 206 10.05 -14.42 -1.09
N LYS A 207 8.98 -14.25 -0.31
CA LYS A 207 8.41 -15.33 0.50
C LYS A 207 7.39 -16.12 -0.32
N GLU A 208 7.63 -17.41 -0.42
CA GLU A 208 6.64 -18.41 -0.82
C GLU A 208 5.55 -18.61 0.26
#